data_6938389114c0bf2b8d68c80585593e60
#
_entry.id   6938389114c0bf2b8d68c80585593e60
#
_cell.length_a   1.000
_cell.length_b   1.000
_cell.length_c   1.000
_cell.angle_alpha   90.00
_cell.angle_beta   90.00
_cell.angle_gamma   90.00
#
_symmetry.space_group_name_H-M   'P 1'
#
loop_
_entity.id
_entity.type
_entity.pdbx_description
1 polymer ?
#
loop_
_entity_poly.entity_id
_entity_poly.type
_entity_poly.pdbx_seq_one_letter_code
_entity_poly.pdbx_strand_id
1 'polypeptide(L)'
;MLELWGYGQFISSSYLAYAIDYDGDSYADLFGSKEDAIGSIANYLSIHGWNAEADIVLKIDHNNVRKPYNLDGKFIPVKLEQGEDIFYEIQNGDTLSQIALDNDMRLSELMKLNDIKDKDVLIVGNKIKINKKSNTYFIGTENFVAITKYNYSHFYAMVVYNLARELGL
;
A
#
# COMPACT_ATOMS: atom_id res chain seq x y z
N MET A 1 -7.32 19.84 -20.33
CA MET A 1 -6.27 18.86 -19.91
C MET A 1 -5.40 19.60 -18.91
N LEU A 2 -5.22 19.08 -17.70
CA LEU A 2 -4.30 19.69 -16.74
C LEU A 2 -2.88 19.35 -17.19
N GLU A 3 -2.08 20.38 -17.51
CA GLU A 3 -0.66 20.19 -17.84
C GLU A 3 0.11 19.93 -16.54
N LEU A 4 0.88 18.85 -16.52
CA LEU A 4 1.76 18.48 -15.42
C LEU A 4 3.18 18.95 -15.75
N TRP A 5 3.80 19.70 -14.85
CA TRP A 5 5.04 20.40 -15.07
C TRP A 5 6.22 19.77 -14.32
N GLY A 6 7.32 19.59 -15.04
CA GLY A 6 8.61 19.17 -14.49
C GLY A 6 8.64 17.78 -13.85
N TYR A 7 9.73 17.48 -13.18
CA TYR A 7 9.94 16.21 -12.46
C TYR A 7 8.88 15.96 -11.36
N GLY A 8 8.40 17.03 -10.71
CA GLY A 8 7.37 16.96 -9.68
C GLY A 8 5.95 16.80 -10.22
N GLN A 9 5.73 16.91 -11.55
CA GLN A 9 4.41 16.84 -12.16
C GLN A 9 3.41 17.81 -11.53
N PHE A 10 3.85 19.01 -11.16
CA PHE A 10 3.01 20.05 -10.60
C PHE A 10 2.04 20.58 -11.64
N ILE A 11 0.79 20.84 -11.26
CA ILE A 11 -0.10 21.69 -12.05
C ILE A 11 0.33 23.16 -11.88
N SER A 12 -0.04 24.02 -12.83
CA SER A 12 0.41 25.43 -12.85
C SER A 12 0.15 26.17 -11.53
N SER A 13 -1.00 25.95 -10.90
CA SER A 13 -1.31 26.55 -9.58
C SER A 13 -0.42 26.04 -8.45
N SER A 14 -0.06 24.77 -8.49
CA SER A 14 0.87 24.19 -7.49
C SER A 14 2.29 24.68 -7.70
N TYR A 15 2.71 24.84 -8.95
CA TYR A 15 3.99 25.46 -9.27
C TYR A 15 4.09 26.87 -8.67
N LEU A 16 3.10 27.71 -8.92
CA LEU A 16 3.09 29.09 -8.41
C LEU A 16 3.04 29.19 -6.88
N ALA A 17 2.41 28.21 -6.23
CA ALA A 17 2.20 28.26 -4.78
C ALA A 17 3.32 27.58 -3.98
N TYR A 18 4.00 26.57 -4.55
CA TYR A 18 4.86 25.67 -3.79
C TYR A 18 6.26 25.44 -4.35
N ALA A 19 6.54 25.89 -5.59
CA ALA A 19 7.88 25.79 -6.15
C ALA A 19 8.87 26.66 -5.36
N ILE A 20 10.02 26.09 -5.04
CA ILE A 20 11.11 26.78 -4.34
C ILE A 20 12.42 26.55 -5.08
N ASP A 21 13.27 27.56 -5.02
CA ASP A 21 14.68 27.49 -5.38
C ASP A 21 15.41 26.80 -4.20
N TYR A 22 15.72 25.52 -4.34
CA TYR A 22 16.36 24.75 -3.28
C TYR A 22 17.88 24.69 -3.43
N ASP A 23 18.39 24.76 -4.65
CA ASP A 23 19.83 24.79 -4.93
C ASP A 23 20.45 26.19 -4.83
N GLY A 24 19.64 27.26 -4.75
CA GLY A 24 20.06 28.62 -4.45
C GLY A 24 20.57 29.38 -5.69
N ASP A 25 20.19 28.97 -6.88
CA ASP A 25 20.59 29.62 -8.12
C ASP A 25 19.73 30.85 -8.51
N SER A 26 18.74 31.18 -7.67
CA SER A 26 17.75 32.26 -7.82
C SER A 26 16.60 31.96 -8.77
N TYR A 27 16.41 30.69 -9.16
CA TYR A 27 15.33 30.27 -10.03
C TYR A 27 14.77 28.90 -9.62
N ALA A 28 13.49 28.78 -9.37
CA ALA A 28 12.86 27.50 -9.06
C ALA A 28 12.61 26.67 -10.34
N ASP A 29 13.61 25.89 -10.77
CA ASP A 29 13.58 25.10 -12.00
C ASP A 29 13.14 23.64 -11.78
N LEU A 30 11.86 23.38 -11.81
CA LEU A 30 11.32 22.03 -11.69
C LEU A 30 11.54 21.14 -12.93
N PHE A 31 12.09 21.69 -14.03
CA PHE A 31 12.37 20.96 -15.26
C PHE A 31 13.84 20.54 -15.39
N GLY A 32 14.76 21.39 -14.97
CA GLY A 32 16.20 21.18 -15.10
C GLY A 32 16.89 20.80 -13.80
N SER A 33 16.41 21.32 -12.65
CA SER A 33 16.95 21.04 -11.32
C SER A 33 16.16 19.96 -10.61
N LYS A 34 16.82 18.83 -10.28
CA LYS A 34 16.22 17.78 -9.44
C LYS A 34 16.11 18.24 -8.00
N GLU A 35 17.06 19.03 -7.57
CA GLU A 35 17.15 19.60 -6.23
C GLU A 35 15.93 20.48 -5.96
N ASP A 36 15.57 21.36 -6.88
CA ASP A 36 14.39 22.21 -6.78
C ASP A 36 13.10 21.39 -6.83
N ALA A 37 13.06 20.40 -7.73
CA ALA A 37 11.88 19.54 -7.83
C ALA A 37 11.63 18.76 -6.53
N ILE A 38 12.68 18.19 -5.93
CA ILE A 38 12.59 17.46 -4.64
C ILE A 38 12.23 18.44 -3.52
N GLY A 39 12.92 19.59 -3.45
CA GLY A 39 12.64 20.62 -2.46
C GLY A 39 11.21 21.15 -2.56
N SER A 40 10.70 21.36 -3.76
CA SER A 40 9.33 21.82 -4.00
C SER A 40 8.29 20.77 -3.58
N ILE A 41 8.53 19.48 -3.83
CA ILE A 41 7.66 18.39 -3.33
C ILE A 41 7.68 18.36 -1.80
N ALA A 42 8.85 18.46 -1.18
CA ALA A 42 8.97 18.50 0.26
C ALA A 42 8.24 19.71 0.88
N ASN A 43 8.38 20.89 0.24
CA ASN A 43 7.65 22.11 0.64
C ASN A 43 6.13 21.91 0.53
N TYR A 44 5.66 21.32 -0.59
CA TYR A 44 4.24 20.98 -0.76
C TYR A 44 3.73 20.10 0.39
N LEU A 45 4.42 18.99 0.67
CA LEU A 45 4.03 18.05 1.72
C LEU A 45 4.02 18.71 3.09
N SER A 46 5.04 19.52 3.41
CA SER A 46 5.16 20.27 4.67
C SER A 46 3.96 21.19 4.87
N ILE A 47 3.61 22.00 3.87
CA ILE A 47 2.46 22.92 3.93
C ILE A 47 1.14 22.15 4.07
N HIS A 48 1.07 20.94 3.55
CA HIS A 48 -0.12 20.10 3.62
C HIS A 48 -0.19 19.18 4.83
N GLY A 49 0.68 19.39 5.82
CA GLY A 49 0.61 18.74 7.13
C GLY A 49 1.47 17.49 7.24
N TRP A 50 2.56 17.41 6.48
CA TRP A 50 3.57 16.37 6.70
C TRP A 50 4.19 16.50 8.09
N ASN A 51 4.24 15.40 8.81
CA ASN A 51 4.87 15.28 10.11
C ASN A 51 6.03 14.29 10.03
N ALA A 52 7.27 14.78 10.19
CA ALA A 52 8.47 13.96 10.09
C ALA A 52 8.58 12.87 11.17
N GLU A 53 7.86 13.01 12.28
CA GLU A 53 7.86 12.05 13.39
C GLU A 53 6.77 10.98 13.26
N ALA A 54 5.89 11.09 12.24
CA ALA A 54 4.79 10.16 12.05
C ALA A 54 5.05 9.21 10.89
N ASP A 55 4.61 7.96 11.04
CA ASP A 55 4.57 7.01 9.93
C ASP A 55 3.61 7.48 8.83
N ILE A 56 3.75 6.96 7.61
CA ILE A 56 2.80 7.19 6.51
C ILE A 56 1.54 6.37 6.72
N VAL A 57 1.69 5.12 7.15
CA VAL A 57 0.60 4.19 7.47
C VAL A 57 0.94 3.34 8.67
N LEU A 58 -0.07 2.95 9.43
CA LEU A 58 0.02 1.97 10.50
C LEU A 58 -0.55 0.65 10.02
N LYS A 59 0.24 -0.43 10.10
CA LYS A 59 -0.23 -1.78 9.80
C LYS A 59 -1.06 -2.32 10.96
N ILE A 60 -2.29 -2.78 10.68
CA ILE A 60 -3.15 -3.40 11.69
C ILE A 60 -3.05 -4.92 11.53
N ASP A 61 -2.68 -5.60 12.61
CA ASP A 61 -2.86 -7.04 12.71
C ASP A 61 -4.32 -7.36 12.99
N HIS A 62 -4.95 -8.14 12.11
CA HIS A 62 -6.36 -8.53 12.21
C HIS A 62 -6.70 -9.21 13.55
N ASN A 63 -5.74 -9.88 14.17
CA ASN A 63 -5.94 -10.56 15.45
C ASN A 63 -5.99 -9.61 16.66
N ASN A 64 -5.58 -8.36 16.51
CA ASN A 64 -5.49 -7.36 17.57
C ASN A 64 -6.54 -6.24 17.50
N VAL A 65 -7.48 -6.30 16.57
CA VAL A 65 -8.53 -5.26 16.42
C VAL A 65 -9.63 -5.44 17.49
N ARG A 66 -9.25 -5.46 18.77
CA ARG A 66 -10.21 -5.50 19.89
C ARG A 66 -10.44 -4.16 20.57
N LYS A 67 -9.77 -3.09 20.14
CA LYS A 67 -10.01 -1.74 20.67
C LYS A 67 -10.32 -0.78 19.52
N PRO A 68 -11.39 0.02 19.64
CA PRO A 68 -11.58 1.12 18.71
C PRO A 68 -10.38 2.06 18.89
N TYR A 69 -9.56 2.19 17.86
CA TYR A 69 -8.61 3.29 17.78
C TYR A 69 -9.43 4.55 17.64
N ASN A 70 -9.38 5.41 18.65
CA ASN A 70 -9.96 6.75 18.54
C ASN A 70 -9.02 7.58 17.67
N LEU A 71 -9.25 7.52 16.37
CA LEU A 71 -8.51 8.30 15.39
C LEU A 71 -9.33 9.57 15.17
N ASP A 72 -8.90 10.66 15.79
CA ASP A 72 -9.45 11.99 15.57
C ASP A 72 -9.19 12.44 14.13
N GLY A 73 -9.92 11.87 13.21
CA GLY A 73 -9.97 12.31 11.83
C GLY A 73 -9.36 11.33 10.80
N LYS A 74 -10.15 10.99 9.85
CA LYS A 74 -9.87 10.38 8.55
C LYS A 74 -9.19 9.00 8.56
N PHE A 75 -9.99 8.04 8.95
CA PHE A 75 -9.75 6.64 8.67
C PHE A 75 -9.83 6.38 7.16
N ILE A 76 -8.74 5.94 6.55
CA ILE A 76 -8.73 5.45 5.17
C ILE A 76 -8.36 3.96 5.22
N PRO A 77 -9.33 3.05 5.14
CA PRO A 77 -9.02 1.63 5.03
C PRO A 77 -8.39 1.37 3.67
N VAL A 78 -7.12 1.03 3.64
CA VAL A 78 -6.45 0.58 2.42
C VAL A 78 -6.34 -0.93 2.48
N LYS A 79 -7.07 -1.62 1.62
CA LYS A 79 -6.97 -3.06 1.43
C LYS A 79 -5.87 -3.33 0.41
N LEU A 80 -4.75 -3.89 0.84
CA LEU A 80 -3.75 -4.46 -0.05
C LEU A 80 -3.86 -5.98 -0.02
N GLU A 81 -4.18 -6.56 -1.17
CA GLU A 81 -4.02 -7.99 -1.41
C GLU A 81 -2.55 -8.25 -1.79
N GLN A 82 -1.67 -8.32 -0.81
CA GLN A 82 -0.32 -8.85 -0.97
C GLN A 82 -0.18 -10.03 0.00
N GLY A 83 -0.66 -11.21 -0.43
CA GLY A 83 -0.30 -12.45 0.20
C GLY A 83 0.80 -13.09 -0.65
N GLU A 84 1.93 -13.43 -0.06
CA GLU A 84 2.82 -14.43 -0.65
C GLU A 84 2.03 -15.72 -0.86
N ASP A 85 2.30 -16.41 -1.95
CA ASP A 85 1.68 -17.70 -2.23
C ASP A 85 2.12 -18.69 -1.15
N ILE A 86 1.21 -19.05 -0.25
CA ILE A 86 1.45 -20.06 0.78
C ILE A 86 1.02 -21.41 0.22
N PHE A 87 1.92 -22.39 0.30
CA PHE A 87 1.66 -23.75 -0.14
C PHE A 87 1.54 -24.69 1.06
N TYR A 88 0.55 -25.57 0.99
CA TYR A 88 0.36 -26.69 1.91
C TYR A 88 0.72 -27.99 1.21
N GLU A 89 1.52 -28.83 1.85
CA GLU A 89 1.85 -30.16 1.36
C GLU A 89 0.84 -31.17 1.88
N ILE A 90 0.13 -31.84 0.97
CA ILE A 90 -0.94 -32.78 1.28
C ILE A 90 -0.38 -33.97 2.04
N GLN A 91 -0.97 -34.27 3.19
CA GLN A 91 -0.62 -35.38 4.06
C GLN A 91 -1.60 -36.56 3.88
N ASN A 92 -1.18 -37.73 4.35
CA ASN A 92 -2.05 -38.90 4.32
C ASN A 92 -3.28 -38.70 5.24
N GLY A 93 -4.47 -38.87 4.69
CA GLY A 93 -5.74 -38.68 5.40
C GLY A 93 -6.35 -37.28 5.25
N ASP A 94 -5.68 -36.36 4.54
CA ASP A 94 -6.23 -35.04 4.28
C ASP A 94 -7.44 -35.09 3.35
N THR A 95 -8.33 -34.12 3.56
CA THR A 95 -9.42 -33.80 2.62
C THR A 95 -9.37 -32.33 2.28
N LEU A 96 -9.74 -31.96 1.04
CA LEU A 96 -9.81 -30.55 0.66
C LEU A 96 -10.72 -29.73 1.57
N SER A 97 -11.80 -30.35 2.07
CA SER A 97 -12.73 -29.69 3.00
C SER A 97 -12.07 -29.33 4.32
N GLN A 98 -11.26 -30.25 4.87
CA GLN A 98 -10.54 -30.02 6.12
C GLN A 98 -9.43 -28.99 5.91
N ILE A 99 -8.63 -29.12 4.83
CA ILE A 99 -7.59 -28.15 4.50
C ILE A 99 -8.18 -26.74 4.32
N ALA A 100 -9.32 -26.63 3.66
CA ALA A 100 -10.00 -25.34 3.49
C ALA A 100 -10.43 -24.75 4.84
N LEU A 101 -11.03 -25.58 5.71
CA LEU A 101 -11.49 -25.17 7.04
C LEU A 101 -10.33 -24.71 7.93
N ASP A 102 -9.24 -25.48 7.97
CA ASP A 102 -8.05 -25.18 8.79
C ASP A 102 -7.32 -23.90 8.34
N ASN A 103 -7.57 -23.46 7.10
CA ASN A 103 -7.00 -22.26 6.52
C ASN A 103 -8.02 -21.12 6.36
N ASP A 104 -9.17 -21.17 7.03
CA ASP A 104 -10.23 -20.15 6.96
C ASP A 104 -10.69 -19.84 5.52
N MET A 105 -10.70 -20.85 4.66
CA MET A 105 -11.11 -20.75 3.25
C MET A 105 -12.41 -21.50 3.02
N ARG A 106 -13.16 -21.07 2.01
CA ARG A 106 -14.24 -21.90 1.46
C ARG A 106 -13.65 -22.98 0.57
N LEU A 107 -14.22 -24.19 0.61
CA LEU A 107 -13.80 -25.28 -0.27
C LEU A 107 -13.78 -24.86 -1.76
N SER A 108 -14.81 -24.15 -2.19
CA SER A 108 -14.89 -23.64 -3.58
C SER A 108 -13.78 -22.66 -3.94
N GLU A 109 -13.29 -21.87 -2.96
CA GLU A 109 -12.18 -20.94 -3.16
C GLU A 109 -10.86 -21.70 -3.27
N LEU A 110 -10.62 -22.70 -2.39
CA LEU A 110 -9.44 -23.55 -2.44
C LEU A 110 -9.35 -24.32 -3.76
N MET A 111 -10.47 -24.91 -4.20
CA MET A 111 -10.55 -25.63 -5.47
C MET A 111 -10.26 -24.71 -6.66
N LYS A 112 -10.88 -23.52 -6.70
CA LYS A 112 -10.66 -22.53 -7.76
C LYS A 112 -9.21 -22.03 -7.81
N LEU A 113 -8.60 -21.81 -6.63
CA LEU A 113 -7.23 -21.31 -6.50
C LEU A 113 -6.20 -22.31 -7.08
N ASN A 114 -6.53 -23.62 -7.08
CA ASN A 114 -5.66 -24.69 -7.48
C ASN A 114 -6.13 -25.41 -8.77
N ASP A 115 -7.12 -24.87 -9.48
CA ASP A 115 -7.73 -25.47 -10.67
C ASP A 115 -8.24 -26.94 -10.46
N ILE A 116 -8.60 -27.27 -9.21
CA ILE A 116 -9.10 -28.59 -8.83
C ILE A 116 -10.58 -28.69 -9.23
N LYS A 117 -10.89 -29.64 -10.08
CA LYS A 117 -12.27 -29.89 -10.56
C LYS A 117 -13.00 -30.94 -9.73
N ASP A 118 -12.25 -31.88 -9.18
CA ASP A 118 -12.79 -33.00 -8.38
C ASP A 118 -12.19 -32.96 -6.98
N LYS A 119 -13.06 -32.79 -5.97
CA LYS A 119 -12.68 -32.66 -4.56
C LYS A 119 -12.07 -33.93 -3.94
N ASP A 120 -12.28 -35.08 -4.59
CA ASP A 120 -11.88 -36.40 -4.07
C ASP A 120 -10.49 -36.83 -4.58
N VAL A 121 -9.86 -36.03 -5.45
CA VAL A 121 -8.54 -36.35 -6.01
C VAL A 121 -7.46 -35.54 -5.30
N LEU A 122 -6.96 -36.07 -4.18
CA LEU A 122 -5.77 -35.58 -3.50
C LEU A 122 -4.62 -36.56 -3.64
N ILE A 123 -3.45 -36.06 -3.98
CA ILE A 123 -2.22 -36.87 -4.06
C ILE A 123 -1.30 -36.42 -2.93
N VAL A 124 -1.00 -37.34 -2.02
CA VAL A 124 -0.08 -37.10 -0.89
C VAL A 124 1.29 -36.68 -1.40
N GLY A 125 1.84 -35.66 -0.77
CA GLY A 125 3.12 -35.03 -1.16
C GLY A 125 2.99 -33.93 -2.19
N ASN A 126 1.84 -33.77 -2.87
CA ASN A 126 1.61 -32.62 -3.73
C ASN A 126 1.40 -31.35 -2.88
N LYS A 127 1.82 -30.21 -3.45
CA LYS A 127 1.60 -28.90 -2.83
C LYS A 127 0.40 -28.22 -3.46
N ILE A 128 -0.50 -27.78 -2.62
CA ILE A 128 -1.63 -26.95 -3.03
C ILE A 128 -1.46 -25.54 -2.44
N LYS A 129 -1.88 -24.58 -3.20
CA LYS A 129 -1.84 -23.17 -2.80
C LYS A 129 -2.97 -22.91 -1.80
N ILE A 130 -2.59 -22.45 -0.63
CA ILE A 130 -3.52 -21.99 0.40
C ILE A 130 -3.33 -20.49 0.55
N ASN A 131 -4.26 -19.69 0.05
CA ASN A 131 -4.23 -18.27 0.35
C ASN A 131 -4.95 -18.05 1.67
N LYS A 132 -4.21 -17.99 2.76
CA LYS A 132 -4.67 -17.14 3.85
C LYS A 132 -4.67 -15.74 3.26
N LYS A 133 -5.85 -15.26 2.82
CA LYS A 133 -6.06 -13.84 2.59
C LYS A 133 -5.81 -13.15 3.92
N SER A 134 -4.56 -12.92 4.22
CA SER A 134 -4.18 -12.00 5.25
C SER A 134 -4.63 -10.64 4.72
N ASN A 135 -5.88 -10.28 5.00
CA ASN A 135 -6.34 -8.92 4.79
C ASN A 135 -5.48 -8.04 5.69
N THR A 136 -4.37 -7.59 5.17
CA THR A 136 -3.56 -6.61 5.87
C THR A 136 -4.27 -5.28 5.70
N TYR A 137 -4.74 -4.75 6.80
CA TYR A 137 -5.34 -3.43 6.85
C TYR A 137 -4.28 -2.42 7.26
N PHE A 138 -4.31 -1.28 6.61
CA PHE A 138 -3.50 -0.14 6.99
C PHE A 138 -4.40 1.03 7.37
N ILE A 139 -3.97 1.80 8.34
CA ILE A 139 -4.56 3.09 8.69
C ILE A 139 -3.63 4.15 8.12
N GLY A 140 -4.15 4.99 7.22
CA GLY A 140 -3.44 6.17 6.77
C GLY A 140 -3.36 7.21 7.88
N THR A 141 -2.17 7.74 8.11
CA THR A 141 -1.91 8.83 9.05
C THR A 141 -2.08 10.19 8.35
N GLU A 142 -1.74 11.27 9.05
CA GLU A 142 -1.66 12.60 8.45
C GLU A 142 -0.71 12.66 7.25
N ASN A 143 0.39 11.90 7.27
CA ASN A 143 1.33 11.83 6.15
C ASN A 143 0.71 11.17 4.92
N PHE A 144 -0.06 10.11 5.11
CA PHE A 144 -0.84 9.52 4.03
C PHE A 144 -1.82 10.52 3.40
N VAL A 145 -2.48 11.32 4.27
CA VAL A 145 -3.38 12.39 3.81
C VAL A 145 -2.61 13.46 3.03
N ALA A 146 -1.42 13.87 3.49
CA ALA A 146 -0.58 14.84 2.78
C ALA A 146 -0.22 14.35 1.37
N ILE A 147 0.17 13.07 1.22
CA ILE A 147 0.45 12.46 -0.09
C ILE A 147 -0.81 12.43 -0.96
N THR A 148 -1.99 12.11 -0.39
CA THR A 148 -3.23 12.09 -1.17
C THR A 148 -3.70 13.48 -1.59
N LYS A 149 -3.24 14.55 -0.97
CA LYS A 149 -3.48 15.92 -1.45
C LYS A 149 -2.63 16.24 -2.68
N TYR A 150 -1.43 15.65 -2.76
CA TYR A 150 -0.56 15.78 -3.94
C TYR A 150 -1.13 15.03 -5.14
N ASN A 151 -1.56 13.80 -4.92
CA ASN A 151 -2.25 12.99 -5.93
C ASN A 151 -3.46 12.31 -5.28
N TYR A 152 -4.67 12.61 -5.75
CA TYR A 152 -5.95 12.13 -5.21
C TYR A 152 -6.14 10.61 -5.38
N SER A 153 -5.12 9.82 -5.08
CA SER A 153 -5.12 8.37 -5.21
C SER A 153 -4.52 7.70 -3.97
N HIS A 154 -5.33 6.92 -3.27
CA HIS A 154 -4.84 6.08 -2.17
C HIS A 154 -3.84 5.04 -2.66
N PHE A 155 -4.02 4.56 -3.90
CA PHE A 155 -3.09 3.63 -4.53
C PHE A 155 -1.72 4.29 -4.73
N TYR A 156 -1.70 5.54 -5.22
CA TYR A 156 -0.46 6.31 -5.34
C TYR A 156 0.26 6.46 -4.00
N ALA A 157 -0.47 6.85 -2.95
CA ALA A 157 0.12 7.01 -1.61
C ALA A 157 0.71 5.69 -1.08
N MET A 158 0.09 4.54 -1.35
CA MET A 158 0.63 3.23 -1.00
C MET A 158 1.86 2.85 -1.82
N VAL A 159 1.92 3.22 -3.11
CA VAL A 159 3.11 3.01 -3.94
C VAL A 159 4.28 3.82 -3.40
N VAL A 160 4.07 5.09 -3.03
CA VAL A 160 5.09 5.95 -2.39
C VAL A 160 5.57 5.31 -1.08
N TYR A 161 4.67 4.84 -0.22
CA TYR A 161 5.01 4.16 1.02
C TYR A 161 5.85 2.90 0.79
N ASN A 162 5.45 2.04 -0.14
CA ASN A 162 6.19 0.81 -0.44
C ASN A 162 7.59 1.11 -0.99
N LEU A 163 7.68 2.09 -1.90
CA LEU A 163 8.97 2.53 -2.45
C LEU A 163 9.90 3.07 -1.36
N ALA A 164 9.40 3.91 -0.47
CA ALA A 164 10.17 4.43 0.66
C ALA A 164 10.75 3.28 1.53
N ARG A 165 9.92 2.29 1.85
CA ARG A 165 10.36 1.10 2.60
C ARG A 165 11.43 0.28 1.88
N GLU A 166 11.31 0.08 0.59
CA GLU A 166 12.30 -0.63 -0.22
C GLU A 166 13.65 0.11 -0.26
N LEU A 167 13.61 1.44 -0.19
CA LEU A 167 14.80 2.30 -0.12
C LEU A 167 15.39 2.39 1.30
N GLY A 168 14.74 1.81 2.31
CA GLY A 168 15.18 1.83 3.70
C GLY A 168 14.89 3.13 4.44
N LEU A 169 13.89 3.85 3.99
CA LEU A 169 13.40 5.11 4.57
C LEU A 169 12.21 4.89 5.49
#